data_d763eb304ddd5d7681f5a3ba2fb4a9ec
#
_entry.id   d763eb304ddd5d7681f5a3ba2fb4a9ec
#
_cell.length_a   1.000
_cell.length_b   1.000
_cell.length_c   1.000
_cell.angle_alpha   90.00
_cell.angle_beta   90.00
_cell.angle_gamma   90.00
#
_symmetry.space_group_name_H-M   'P 1'
#
loop_
_entity.id
_entity.type
_entity.pdbx_description
1 polymer ?
#
loop_
_entity_poly.entity_id
_entity_poly.type
_entity_poly.pdbx_seq_one_letter_code
_entity_poly.pdbx_strand_id
1 'polypeptide(L)'
;MADSYVTHTGNGTAGPFSFSALDYLSVDHLVVKVDGVTKTLTTHYTVAAPNVTFTSGNFPASDAVIKIQRDTPRTKATRVVDFADGAVLTEADLDNAHLQNLYIAQESFENTSTSLVYDESLGAYTADSKEIKVLADPTTDASAVHRKYVTDVASFGVPAVPQQHNEELDGSTTIVTLSGWTGVSQNMIVVTLDGV
;
A
#
# COMPACT_ATOMS: atom_id res chain seq x y z
N MET A 1 6.63 16.51 11.61
CA MET A 1 5.29 16.59 12.22
C MET A 1 4.31 16.56 11.08
N ALA A 2 3.26 15.76 11.18
CA ALA A 2 2.24 15.76 10.14
C ALA A 2 1.36 17.01 10.32
N ASP A 3 1.24 17.80 9.27
CA ASP A 3 0.51 19.07 9.31
C ASP A 3 -0.92 18.92 8.73
N SER A 4 -1.22 17.77 8.12
CA SER A 4 -2.52 17.52 7.48
C SER A 4 -3.38 16.46 8.16
N TYR A 5 -2.90 15.80 9.22
CA TYR A 5 -3.68 14.82 9.96
C TYR A 5 -3.26 14.65 11.41
N VAL A 6 -4.17 14.12 12.21
CA VAL A 6 -3.92 13.59 13.56
C VAL A 6 -4.32 12.14 13.63
N THR A 7 -3.65 11.38 14.51
CA THR A 7 -3.96 9.95 14.72
C THR A 7 -4.31 9.70 16.18
N HIS A 8 -5.24 8.77 16.41
CA HIS A 8 -5.62 8.26 17.71
C HIS A 8 -5.69 6.74 17.69
N THR A 9 -5.62 6.14 18.85
CA THR A 9 -5.89 4.71 19.05
C THR A 9 -7.33 4.55 19.54
N GLY A 10 -8.08 3.67 18.90
CA GLY A 10 -9.42 3.30 19.32
C GLY A 10 -9.41 2.66 20.71
N ASN A 11 -10.49 2.87 21.44
CA ASN A 11 -10.65 2.37 22.81
C ASN A 11 -12.00 1.64 23.03
N GLY A 12 -12.69 1.29 21.94
CA GLY A 12 -14.00 0.66 21.99
C GLY A 12 -15.15 1.60 22.35
N THR A 13 -14.92 2.92 22.41
CA THR A 13 -15.95 3.92 22.77
C THR A 13 -16.23 4.89 21.62
N ALA A 14 -17.27 5.69 21.79
CA ALA A 14 -17.61 6.74 20.83
C ALA A 14 -16.56 7.84 20.67
N GLY A 15 -15.66 8.00 21.59
CA GLY A 15 -14.76 9.16 21.70
C GLY A 15 -15.14 10.05 22.89
N PRO A 16 -14.81 11.35 22.88
CA PRO A 16 -14.37 12.18 21.73
C PRO A 16 -12.92 11.97 21.32
N PHE A 17 -12.63 12.12 20.02
CA PHE A 17 -11.27 12.12 19.45
C PHE A 17 -10.95 13.53 18.94
N SER A 18 -9.97 14.19 19.58
CA SER A 18 -9.67 15.59 19.33
C SER A 18 -8.81 15.79 18.09
N PHE A 19 -9.13 16.78 17.28
CA PHE A 19 -8.30 17.25 16.18
C PHE A 19 -7.86 18.72 16.37
N SER A 20 -7.75 19.19 17.62
CA SER A 20 -7.36 20.57 17.94
C SER A 20 -5.96 20.97 17.45
N ALA A 21 -5.11 19.99 17.13
CA ALA A 21 -3.77 20.22 16.58
C ALA A 21 -3.75 20.31 15.05
N LEU A 22 -4.92 20.14 14.39
CA LEU A 22 -5.05 20.16 12.94
C LEU A 22 -5.68 21.49 12.50
N ASP A 23 -4.97 22.24 11.67
CA ASP A 23 -5.50 23.43 11.02
C ASP A 23 -6.33 23.05 9.78
N TYR A 24 -7.47 23.71 9.57
CA TYR A 24 -8.39 23.45 8.47
C TYR A 24 -9.19 24.70 8.12
N LEU A 25 -9.66 24.80 6.87
CA LEU A 25 -10.52 25.90 6.42
C LEU A 25 -12.01 25.66 6.73
N SER A 26 -12.43 24.41 6.65
CA SER A 26 -13.81 24.00 6.98
C SER A 26 -13.81 22.60 7.56
N VAL A 27 -14.72 22.32 8.49
CA VAL A 27 -14.96 20.96 9.02
C VAL A 27 -15.40 19.98 7.94
N ASP A 28 -15.99 20.48 6.84
CA ASP A 28 -16.38 19.67 5.69
C ASP A 28 -15.19 19.12 4.89
N HIS A 29 -14.01 19.69 5.12
CA HIS A 29 -12.75 19.21 4.55
C HIS A 29 -12.08 18.12 5.39
N LEU A 30 -12.71 17.68 6.47
CA LEU A 30 -12.16 16.62 7.35
C LEU A 30 -12.69 15.26 6.93
N VAL A 31 -11.76 14.33 6.78
CA VAL A 31 -12.02 12.93 6.47
C VAL A 31 -11.53 12.05 7.61
N VAL A 32 -12.40 11.17 8.10
CA VAL A 32 -12.07 10.22 9.16
C VAL A 32 -11.89 8.83 8.57
N LYS A 33 -10.78 8.19 8.91
CA LYS A 33 -10.50 6.78 8.56
C LYS A 33 -10.28 5.97 9.83
N VAL A 34 -10.74 4.74 9.81
CA VAL A 34 -10.46 3.74 10.85
C VAL A 34 -9.82 2.53 10.17
N ASP A 35 -8.61 2.17 10.57
CA ASP A 35 -7.79 1.13 9.95
C ASP A 35 -7.68 1.29 8.42
N GLY A 36 -7.49 2.54 7.97
CA GLY A 36 -7.39 2.90 6.56
C GLY A 36 -8.73 3.01 5.82
N VAL A 37 -9.85 2.57 6.42
CA VAL A 37 -11.19 2.61 5.80
C VAL A 37 -11.87 3.94 6.10
N THR A 38 -12.22 4.68 5.04
CA THR A 38 -12.94 5.96 5.14
C THR A 38 -14.33 5.77 5.75
N LYS A 39 -14.65 6.58 6.75
CA LYS A 39 -15.96 6.61 7.40
C LYS A 39 -16.80 7.77 6.86
N THR A 40 -18.11 7.60 6.83
CA THR A 40 -19.05 8.60 6.31
C THR A 40 -19.53 9.51 7.44
N LEU A 41 -19.42 10.82 7.24
CA LEU A 41 -19.96 11.83 8.14
C LEU A 41 -21.48 11.63 8.32
N THR A 42 -21.99 11.91 9.49
CA THR A 42 -23.37 11.72 9.96
C THR A 42 -23.81 10.25 10.11
N THR A 43 -23.31 9.35 9.29
CA THR A 43 -23.63 7.90 9.38
C THR A 43 -22.76 7.21 10.44
N HIS A 44 -21.46 7.37 10.34
CA HIS A 44 -20.49 6.67 11.20
C HIS A 44 -19.96 7.55 12.32
N TYR A 45 -19.92 8.86 12.11
CA TYR A 45 -19.43 9.83 13.10
C TYR A 45 -20.08 11.20 12.90
N THR A 46 -19.98 12.03 13.92
CA THR A 46 -20.33 13.45 13.92
C THR A 46 -19.13 14.29 14.27
N VAL A 47 -19.13 15.55 13.82
CA VAL A 47 -18.08 16.53 14.13
C VAL A 47 -18.68 17.64 14.95
N ALA A 48 -18.11 17.87 16.13
CA ALA A 48 -18.33 19.05 16.96
C ALA A 48 -16.94 19.59 17.32
N ALA A 49 -16.47 20.56 16.53
CA ALA A 49 -15.09 21.04 16.64
C ALA A 49 -14.70 21.40 18.08
N PRO A 50 -13.55 20.97 18.56
CA PRO A 50 -12.48 20.28 17.85
C PRO A 50 -12.53 18.74 17.97
N ASN A 51 -13.68 18.11 18.03
CA ASN A 51 -13.81 16.70 18.30
C ASN A 51 -14.63 15.95 17.24
N VAL A 52 -14.22 14.70 17.01
CA VAL A 52 -14.99 13.68 16.30
C VAL A 52 -15.59 12.72 17.33
N THR A 53 -16.86 12.38 17.16
CA THR A 53 -17.57 11.40 18.00
C THR A 53 -18.24 10.37 17.12
N PHE A 54 -17.99 9.09 17.35
CA PHE A 54 -18.60 8.01 16.57
C PHE A 54 -20.03 7.74 17.00
N THR A 55 -20.89 7.42 16.05
CA THR A 55 -22.27 7.06 16.28
C THR A 55 -22.40 5.67 16.87
N SER A 56 -23.53 5.39 17.53
CA SER A 56 -23.80 4.06 18.09
C SER A 56 -23.68 2.96 17.03
N GLY A 57 -23.02 1.87 17.39
CA GLY A 57 -22.73 0.75 16.48
C GLY A 57 -21.53 0.94 15.57
N ASN A 58 -20.86 2.11 15.58
CA ASN A 58 -19.70 2.42 14.75
C ASN A 58 -18.43 2.74 15.56
N PHE A 59 -18.41 2.38 16.84
CA PHE A 59 -17.25 2.67 17.71
C PHE A 59 -16.01 1.97 17.19
N PRO A 60 -14.87 2.67 17.07
CA PRO A 60 -13.61 2.06 16.71
C PRO A 60 -13.24 0.98 17.74
N ALA A 61 -12.85 -0.19 17.25
CA ALA A 61 -12.36 -1.26 18.13
C ALA A 61 -11.18 -0.79 18.98
N SER A 62 -10.92 -1.50 20.09
CA SER A 62 -9.67 -1.29 20.82
C SER A 62 -8.49 -1.52 19.89
N ASP A 63 -7.48 -0.64 19.99
CA ASP A 63 -6.26 -0.64 19.17
C ASP A 63 -6.44 -0.28 17.68
N ALA A 64 -7.67 -0.02 17.21
CA ALA A 64 -7.91 0.48 15.86
C ALA A 64 -7.21 1.83 15.66
N VAL A 65 -6.60 2.03 14.49
CA VAL A 65 -5.97 3.31 14.14
C VAL A 65 -7.02 4.25 13.56
N ILE A 66 -7.29 5.33 14.30
CA ILE A 66 -8.18 6.40 13.85
C ILE A 66 -7.33 7.52 13.28
N LYS A 67 -7.52 7.85 12.01
CA LYS A 67 -6.86 8.99 11.34
C LYS A 67 -7.91 10.04 10.99
N ILE A 68 -7.77 11.25 11.55
CA ILE A 68 -8.56 12.42 11.17
C ILE A 68 -7.65 13.27 10.31
N GLN A 69 -7.96 13.39 9.04
CA GLN A 69 -7.13 14.08 8.06
C GLN A 69 -7.90 15.19 7.36
N ARG A 70 -7.20 16.23 6.97
CA ARG A 70 -7.70 17.25 6.06
C ARG A 70 -7.63 16.74 4.62
N ASP A 71 -8.65 17.02 3.82
CA ASP A 71 -8.71 16.81 2.38
C ASP A 71 -9.19 18.11 1.74
N THR A 72 -8.24 18.99 1.50
CA THR A 72 -8.52 20.35 0.98
C THR A 72 -9.00 20.27 -0.46
N PRO A 73 -10.10 20.95 -0.81
CA PRO A 73 -10.62 20.95 -2.17
C PRO A 73 -9.60 21.46 -3.19
N ARG A 74 -9.48 20.75 -4.33
CA ARG A 74 -8.41 20.98 -5.36
C ARG A 74 -8.96 21.38 -6.72
N THR A 75 -10.26 21.53 -6.86
CA THR A 75 -10.88 21.84 -8.16
C THR A 75 -11.30 23.31 -8.22
N LYS A 76 -11.35 23.86 -9.44
CA LYS A 76 -11.83 25.24 -9.67
C LYS A 76 -13.22 25.47 -9.07
N ALA A 77 -14.11 24.46 -9.12
CA ALA A 77 -15.48 24.57 -8.62
C ALA A 77 -15.58 24.54 -7.09
N THR A 78 -14.54 24.05 -6.41
CA THR A 78 -14.51 23.86 -4.95
C THR A 78 -13.48 24.76 -4.26
N ARG A 79 -13.02 25.80 -4.95
CA ARG A 79 -12.13 26.79 -4.32
C ARG A 79 -12.88 27.51 -3.19
N VAL A 80 -12.16 27.80 -2.11
CA VAL A 80 -12.73 28.45 -0.92
C VAL A 80 -13.08 29.92 -1.19
N VAL A 81 -12.28 30.60 -2.02
CA VAL A 81 -12.51 31.97 -2.42
C VAL A 81 -12.69 32.06 -3.93
N ASP A 82 -13.73 32.71 -4.40
CA ASP A 82 -13.99 33.01 -5.80
C ASP A 82 -13.99 34.54 -6.00
N PHE A 83 -12.90 35.06 -6.56
CA PHE A 83 -12.81 36.49 -6.89
C PHE A 83 -13.60 36.76 -8.14
N ALA A 84 -14.65 37.62 -8.03
CA ALA A 84 -15.43 38.13 -9.15
C ALA A 84 -15.01 39.57 -9.48
N ASP A 85 -15.22 39.98 -10.73
CA ASP A 85 -14.95 41.33 -11.16
C ASP A 85 -15.75 42.33 -10.33
N GLY A 86 -15.07 43.37 -9.79
CA GLY A 86 -15.68 44.38 -8.94
C GLY A 86 -15.92 43.96 -7.48
N ALA A 87 -15.53 42.78 -7.07
CA ALA A 87 -15.58 42.38 -5.67
C ALA A 87 -14.59 43.20 -4.82
N VAL A 88 -15.00 43.51 -3.59
CA VAL A 88 -14.10 44.10 -2.61
C VAL A 88 -13.20 42.99 -2.10
N LEU A 89 -11.89 43.14 -2.27
CA LEU A 89 -10.91 42.22 -1.78
C LEU A 89 -10.70 42.44 -0.27
N THR A 90 -10.94 41.41 0.52
CA THR A 90 -10.70 41.44 1.97
C THR A 90 -9.41 40.72 2.33
N GLU A 91 -8.84 41.03 3.51
CA GLU A 91 -7.71 40.29 4.10
C GLU A 91 -8.06 38.81 4.24
N ALA A 92 -9.24 38.49 4.74
CA ALA A 92 -9.70 37.10 4.95
C ALA A 92 -9.79 36.34 3.62
N ASP A 93 -10.20 36.95 2.52
CA ASP A 93 -10.25 36.32 1.20
C ASP A 93 -8.84 35.95 0.71
N LEU A 94 -7.87 36.85 0.91
CA LEU A 94 -6.48 36.63 0.55
C LEU A 94 -5.88 35.49 1.40
N ASP A 95 -6.06 35.56 2.71
CA ASP A 95 -5.55 34.56 3.65
C ASP A 95 -6.13 33.17 3.34
N ASN A 96 -7.45 33.06 3.15
CA ASN A 96 -8.11 31.80 2.83
C ASN A 96 -7.64 31.21 1.48
N ALA A 97 -7.43 32.04 0.48
CA ALA A 97 -6.89 31.59 -0.81
C ALA A 97 -5.45 31.08 -0.68
N HIS A 98 -4.62 31.76 0.12
CA HIS A 98 -3.26 31.35 0.39
C HIS A 98 -3.19 30.07 1.25
N LEU A 99 -4.01 29.98 2.30
CA LEU A 99 -4.11 28.81 3.17
C LEU A 99 -4.57 27.58 2.38
N GLN A 100 -5.53 27.73 1.45
CA GLN A 100 -5.94 26.62 0.59
C GLN A 100 -4.76 26.05 -0.19
N ASN A 101 -3.94 26.91 -0.81
CA ASN A 101 -2.76 26.48 -1.56
C ASN A 101 -1.70 25.84 -0.64
N LEU A 102 -1.45 26.42 0.53
CA LEU A 102 -0.53 25.87 1.51
C LEU A 102 -0.96 24.48 1.97
N TYR A 103 -2.23 24.30 2.28
CA TYR A 103 -2.79 23.04 2.74
C TYR A 103 -2.73 21.94 1.68
N ILE A 104 -3.04 22.29 0.43
CA ILE A 104 -2.86 21.35 -0.70
C ILE A 104 -1.39 20.93 -0.86
N ALA A 105 -0.46 21.87 -0.69
CA ALA A 105 0.97 21.59 -0.78
C ALA A 105 1.43 20.66 0.37
N GLN A 106 1.01 20.91 1.60
CA GLN A 106 1.30 20.03 2.77
C GLN A 106 0.76 18.62 2.56
N GLU A 107 -0.49 18.49 2.15
CA GLU A 107 -1.13 17.20 1.85
C GLU A 107 -0.41 16.45 0.73
N SER A 108 0.02 17.15 -0.31
CA SER A 108 0.77 16.57 -1.42
C SER A 108 2.14 16.07 -0.96
N PHE A 109 2.85 16.85 -0.14
CA PHE A 109 4.13 16.46 0.43
C PHE A 109 4.00 15.22 1.32
N GLU A 110 3.02 15.17 2.20
CA GLU A 110 2.79 14.04 3.09
C GLU A 110 2.38 12.77 2.32
N ASN A 111 1.56 12.90 1.28
CA ASN A 111 1.22 11.78 0.41
C ASN A 111 2.45 11.26 -0.36
N THR A 112 3.34 12.15 -0.80
CA THR A 112 4.58 11.78 -1.50
C THR A 112 5.53 11.06 -0.55
N SER A 113 5.62 11.46 0.72
CA SER A 113 6.47 10.81 1.73
C SER A 113 6.09 9.35 2.01
N THR A 114 4.88 8.93 1.64
CA THR A 114 4.41 7.53 1.75
C THR A 114 4.51 6.74 0.43
N SER A 115 4.98 7.38 -0.64
CA SER A 115 5.16 6.79 -1.97
C SER A 115 6.56 6.18 -2.13
N LEU A 116 6.78 5.50 -3.25
CA LEU A 116 8.14 5.16 -3.68
C LEU A 116 8.91 6.45 -3.97
N VAL A 117 10.04 6.63 -3.32
CA VAL A 117 10.90 7.81 -3.48
C VAL A 117 12.12 7.42 -4.30
N TYR A 118 12.50 8.28 -5.26
CA TYR A 118 13.74 8.11 -5.99
C TYR A 118 14.92 8.50 -5.08
N ASP A 119 15.83 7.57 -4.87
CA ASP A 119 17.07 7.79 -4.12
C ASP A 119 18.20 8.04 -5.12
N GLU A 120 18.70 9.27 -5.15
CA GLU A 120 19.77 9.68 -6.07
C GLU A 120 21.08 8.94 -5.80
N SER A 121 21.35 8.55 -4.56
CA SER A 121 22.57 7.83 -4.18
C SER A 121 22.56 6.38 -4.69
N LEU A 122 21.38 5.79 -4.77
CA LEU A 122 21.18 4.44 -5.28
C LEU A 122 20.85 4.42 -6.78
N GLY A 123 20.47 5.55 -7.37
CA GLY A 123 19.97 5.64 -8.73
C GLY A 123 18.69 4.83 -8.98
N ALA A 124 17.88 4.64 -7.94
CA ALA A 124 16.72 3.74 -7.95
C ALA A 124 15.57 4.27 -7.08
N TYR A 125 14.37 3.74 -7.33
CA TYR A 125 13.23 3.97 -6.43
C TYR A 125 13.31 3.06 -5.21
N THR A 126 13.14 3.62 -4.01
CA THR A 126 13.15 2.89 -2.75
C THR A 126 11.77 2.92 -2.10
N ALA A 127 11.40 1.82 -1.45
CA ALA A 127 10.21 1.71 -0.62
C ALA A 127 10.51 2.00 0.87
N ASP A 128 11.72 2.45 1.21
CA ASP A 128 12.15 2.75 2.58
C ASP A 128 11.78 1.62 3.57
N SER A 129 12.18 0.40 3.24
CA SER A 129 11.90 -0.83 4.01
C SER A 129 10.40 -1.20 4.12
N LYS A 130 9.52 -0.55 3.36
CA LYS A 130 8.10 -0.89 3.30
C LYS A 130 7.87 -2.03 2.30
N GLU A 131 6.88 -2.84 2.60
CA GLU A 131 6.48 -3.93 1.71
C GLU A 131 5.61 -3.41 0.57
N ILE A 132 5.91 -3.82 -0.68
CA ILE A 132 5.05 -3.59 -1.84
C ILE A 132 4.12 -4.79 -1.96
N LYS A 133 2.82 -4.59 -1.66
CA LYS A 133 1.79 -5.63 -1.71
C LYS A 133 1.00 -5.60 -3.01
N VAL A 134 0.37 -6.74 -3.32
CA VAL A 134 -0.62 -6.84 -4.41
C VAL A 134 -0.03 -6.50 -5.79
N LEU A 135 1.18 -6.97 -6.07
CA LEU A 135 1.71 -6.97 -7.43
C LEU A 135 1.00 -8.06 -8.25
N ALA A 136 0.54 -7.70 -9.44
CA ALA A 136 0.05 -8.67 -10.41
C ALA A 136 1.21 -9.53 -10.96
N ASP A 137 0.88 -10.67 -11.55
CA ASP A 137 1.87 -11.48 -12.26
C ASP A 137 2.51 -10.66 -13.39
N PRO A 138 3.82 -10.81 -13.62
CA PRO A 138 4.52 -10.03 -14.64
C PRO A 138 4.01 -10.42 -16.03
N THR A 139 3.73 -9.41 -16.84
CA THR A 139 3.29 -9.58 -18.23
C THR A 139 4.38 -9.27 -19.26
N THR A 140 5.49 -8.69 -18.81
CA THR A 140 6.66 -8.33 -19.64
C THR A 140 7.94 -8.55 -18.87
N ASP A 141 9.07 -8.67 -19.57
CA ASP A 141 10.39 -8.84 -18.98
C ASP A 141 10.80 -7.67 -18.06
N ALA A 142 10.19 -6.49 -18.24
CA ALA A 142 10.45 -5.30 -17.44
C ALA A 142 9.53 -5.17 -16.21
N SER A 143 8.59 -6.12 -16.00
CA SER A 143 7.66 -6.06 -14.89
C SER A 143 8.34 -6.44 -13.57
N ALA A 144 7.98 -5.75 -12.47
CA ALA A 144 8.38 -6.17 -11.14
C ALA A 144 7.70 -7.50 -10.79
N VAL A 145 8.44 -8.38 -10.12
CA VAL A 145 7.97 -9.71 -9.73
C VAL A 145 7.77 -9.80 -8.23
N HIS A 146 6.75 -10.51 -7.79
CA HIS A 146 6.56 -10.84 -6.37
C HIS A 146 7.15 -12.23 -6.04
N ARG A 147 7.44 -12.43 -4.75
CA ARG A 147 8.08 -13.65 -4.26
C ARG A 147 7.36 -14.93 -4.69
N LYS A 148 6.02 -14.94 -4.63
CA LYS A 148 5.24 -16.12 -5.01
C LYS A 148 5.47 -16.50 -6.48
N TYR A 149 5.46 -15.52 -7.38
CA TYR A 149 5.73 -15.75 -8.80
C TYR A 149 7.13 -16.35 -9.01
N VAL A 150 8.16 -15.76 -8.37
CA VAL A 150 9.54 -16.29 -8.46
C VAL A 150 9.60 -17.73 -7.93
N THR A 151 8.93 -18.02 -6.81
CA THR A 151 8.91 -19.36 -6.23
C THR A 151 8.18 -20.36 -7.15
N ASP A 152 7.03 -19.96 -7.70
CA ASP A 152 6.23 -20.79 -8.60
C ASP A 152 7.02 -21.11 -9.88
N VAL A 153 7.63 -20.09 -10.53
CA VAL A 153 8.45 -20.28 -11.73
C VAL A 153 9.72 -21.11 -11.43
N ALA A 154 10.38 -20.86 -10.31
CA ALA A 154 11.56 -21.62 -9.91
C ALA A 154 11.22 -23.10 -9.62
N SER A 155 10.01 -23.37 -9.13
CA SER A 155 9.57 -24.76 -8.91
C SER A 155 9.30 -25.52 -10.21
N PHE A 156 8.96 -24.78 -11.31
CA PHE A 156 8.83 -25.38 -12.65
C PHE A 156 10.16 -25.49 -13.39
N GLY A 157 11.16 -24.72 -13.02
CA GLY A 157 12.41 -24.55 -13.77
C GLY A 157 13.70 -25.01 -13.07
N VAL A 158 13.63 -25.56 -11.86
CA VAL A 158 14.80 -26.24 -11.34
C VAL A 158 14.93 -27.57 -12.07
N PRO A 159 15.91 -27.71 -12.99
CA PRO A 159 16.25 -29.05 -13.43
C PRO A 159 16.56 -29.83 -12.15
N ALA A 160 15.87 -30.91 -11.91
CA ALA A 160 16.26 -31.83 -10.85
C ALA A 160 17.76 -32.01 -11.04
N VAL A 161 18.56 -31.69 -10.00
CA VAL A 161 19.99 -31.99 -10.02
C VAL A 161 20.08 -33.43 -10.48
N PRO A 162 20.80 -33.74 -11.57
CA PRO A 162 20.85 -35.10 -12.07
C PRO A 162 21.27 -36.02 -10.92
N GLN A 163 20.34 -36.80 -10.42
CA GLN A 163 20.65 -37.80 -9.43
C GLN A 163 21.37 -38.90 -10.21
N GLN A 164 22.65 -39.01 -10.01
CA GLN A 164 23.39 -40.18 -10.52
C GLN A 164 22.91 -41.39 -9.76
N HIS A 165 22.17 -42.23 -10.43
CA HIS A 165 21.82 -43.54 -9.91
C HIS A 165 22.82 -44.51 -10.52
N ASN A 166 23.83 -44.88 -9.73
CA ASN A 166 24.82 -45.89 -10.11
C ASN A 166 24.25 -47.25 -9.73
N GLU A 167 23.58 -47.91 -10.64
CA GLU A 167 23.23 -49.30 -10.54
C GLU A 167 24.35 -50.13 -11.18
N GLU A 168 24.93 -51.03 -10.45
CA GLU A 168 25.92 -51.98 -10.97
C GLU A 168 25.18 -53.06 -11.78
N LEU A 169 25.34 -53.02 -13.10
CA LEU A 169 24.74 -54.00 -13.99
C LEU A 169 25.57 -55.30 -13.92
N ASP A 170 25.06 -56.29 -13.21
CA ASP A 170 25.69 -57.62 -13.02
C ASP A 170 25.51 -58.60 -14.23
N GLY A 171 25.03 -58.07 -15.35
CA GLY A 171 24.76 -58.83 -16.57
C GLY A 171 23.46 -59.63 -16.57
N SER A 172 22.75 -59.68 -15.45
CA SER A 172 21.44 -60.34 -15.34
C SER A 172 20.27 -59.40 -15.12
N THR A 173 20.53 -58.16 -14.74
CA THR A 173 19.50 -57.14 -14.50
C THR A 173 19.06 -56.51 -15.81
N THR A 174 17.82 -56.74 -16.21
CA THR A 174 17.21 -56.20 -17.42
C THR A 174 16.32 -54.98 -17.17
N ILE A 175 16.05 -54.67 -15.92
CA ILE A 175 15.16 -53.55 -15.53
C ILE A 175 15.86 -52.73 -14.43
N VAL A 176 16.12 -51.46 -14.74
CA VAL A 176 16.58 -50.48 -13.75
C VAL A 176 15.39 -49.72 -13.23
N THR A 177 15.10 -49.81 -11.94
CA THR A 177 14.00 -49.08 -11.33
C THR A 177 14.49 -47.77 -10.76
N LEU A 178 14.07 -46.64 -11.36
CA LEU A 178 14.36 -45.31 -10.86
C LEU A 178 13.35 -44.97 -9.75
N SER A 179 13.72 -45.14 -8.48
CA SER A 179 12.90 -44.80 -7.33
C SER A 179 13.15 -43.33 -6.90
N GLY A 180 12.09 -42.62 -6.53
CA GLY A 180 12.17 -41.23 -6.04
C GLY A 180 12.06 -40.14 -7.09
N TRP A 181 11.81 -40.48 -8.34
CA TRP A 181 11.62 -39.52 -9.44
C TRP A 181 10.14 -39.27 -9.65
N THR A 182 9.63 -38.24 -9.00
CA THR A 182 8.26 -37.76 -9.20
C THR A 182 8.29 -36.47 -9.98
N GLY A 183 7.51 -36.39 -11.07
CA GLY A 183 7.31 -35.16 -11.84
C GLY A 183 8.31 -34.88 -12.96
N VAL A 184 9.17 -35.82 -13.31
CA VAL A 184 10.10 -35.68 -14.45
C VAL A 184 9.47 -36.19 -15.73
N SER A 185 9.51 -35.40 -16.80
CA SER A 185 9.11 -35.86 -18.14
C SER A 185 10.05 -36.96 -18.65
N GLN A 186 9.51 -37.99 -19.31
CA GLN A 186 10.30 -39.06 -19.88
C GLN A 186 11.41 -38.60 -20.84
N ASN A 187 11.24 -37.41 -21.43
CA ASN A 187 12.22 -36.82 -22.36
C ASN A 187 13.47 -36.21 -21.64
N MET A 188 13.46 -36.19 -20.31
CA MET A 188 14.56 -35.66 -19.50
C MET A 188 15.43 -36.76 -18.89
N ILE A 189 15.16 -38.02 -19.20
CA ILE A 189 15.95 -39.15 -18.67
C ILE A 189 17.00 -39.49 -19.74
N VAL A 190 18.25 -39.32 -19.38
CA VAL A 190 19.40 -39.74 -20.19
C VAL A 190 20.03 -40.92 -19.51
N VAL A 191 20.02 -42.07 -20.19
CA VAL A 191 20.71 -43.28 -19.73
C VAL A 191 22.01 -43.40 -20.51
N THR A 192 23.12 -43.30 -19.82
CA THR A 192 24.46 -43.62 -20.37
C THR A 192 24.92 -44.93 -19.82
N LEU A 193 25.27 -45.82 -20.69
CA LEU A 193 25.95 -47.03 -20.32
C LEU A 193 27.46 -46.81 -20.43
N ASP A 194 28.16 -46.85 -19.31
CA ASP A 194 29.62 -46.86 -19.31
C ASP A 194 30.09 -48.21 -19.77
N GLY A 195 30.71 -48.19 -20.93
CA GLY A 195 31.46 -49.31 -21.09
C GLY A 195 31.72 -49.94 -22.36
N VAL A 196 32.73 -50.20 -22.73
CA VAL A 196 33.46 -51.00 -23.74
C VAL A 196 33.60 -50.33 -25.03
#